data_835951ffcc45377a13072b308f5bca88
#
_entry.id   835951ffcc45377a13072b308f5bca88
#
_cell.length_a   1.000
_cell.length_b   1.000
_cell.length_c   1.000
_cell.angle_alpha   90.00
_cell.angle_beta   90.00
_cell.angle_gamma   90.00
#
_symmetry.space_group_name_H-M   'P 1'
#
loop_
_entity.id
_entity.type
_entity.pdbx_description
1 polymer ?
#
loop_
_entity_poly.entity_id
_entity_poly.type
_entity_poly.pdbx_seq_one_letter_code
_entity_poly.pdbx_strand_id
1 'polypeptide(L)'
;YWPGSATLVIGPSGCGKTVMGLQFIFGGARAGEPGVFASLQENPVQLERMIHGFGWNPDDPGAVVLCDSPNDIYVDQWFYRLLDTLESVHARRVVIDSLGDLAVACPDDKRFREFIYSLLNYCSRAGISAIVTFESPELYGHTRLSERGVSHLSDNVILLQFLRGGSELTRALTILKARGSDHDHFTRQFQITPAGIV
;
A
#
# COMPACT_ATOMS: atom_id res chain seq x y z
N TYR A 1 -1.58 -3.41 13.97
CA TYR A 1 -1.44 -4.49 12.98
C TYR A 1 -0.89 -5.74 13.63
N TRP A 2 -1.48 -6.91 13.33
CA TRP A 2 -0.89 -8.18 13.66
C TRP A 2 0.20 -8.51 12.63
N PRO A 3 1.35 -9.04 13.02
CA PRO A 3 2.36 -9.52 12.08
C PRO A 3 1.75 -10.51 11.07
N GLY A 4 2.04 -10.33 9.79
CA GLY A 4 1.48 -11.15 8.72
C GLY A 4 0.06 -10.78 8.27
N SER A 5 -0.52 -9.68 8.79
CA SER A 5 -1.83 -9.21 8.32
C SER A 5 -1.72 -8.42 7.02
N ALA A 6 -2.75 -8.55 6.17
CA ALA A 6 -2.89 -7.81 4.93
C ALA A 6 -3.86 -6.63 5.10
N THR A 7 -3.43 -5.43 4.74
CA THR A 7 -4.23 -4.20 4.79
C THR A 7 -4.42 -3.64 3.39
N LEU A 8 -5.67 -3.47 2.99
CA LEU A 8 -6.04 -2.77 1.76
C LEU A 8 -6.29 -1.29 2.08
N VAL A 9 -5.56 -0.40 1.41
CA VAL A 9 -5.74 1.06 1.51
C VAL A 9 -6.38 1.55 0.22
N ILE A 10 -7.59 2.07 0.32
CA ILE A 10 -8.39 2.54 -0.82
C ILE A 10 -8.56 4.04 -0.72
N GLY A 11 -8.54 4.72 -1.85
CA GLY A 11 -8.87 6.15 -1.91
C GLY A 11 -8.55 6.78 -3.25
N PRO A 12 -9.06 7.99 -3.50
CA PRO A 12 -8.82 8.72 -4.74
C PRO A 12 -7.36 9.13 -4.90
N SER A 13 -6.99 9.58 -6.10
CA SER A 13 -5.67 10.16 -6.35
C SER A 13 -5.40 11.35 -5.43
N GLY A 14 -4.17 11.50 -4.94
CA GLY A 14 -3.74 12.60 -4.07
C GLY A 14 -4.19 12.52 -2.61
N CYS A 15 -4.94 11.48 -2.19
CA CYS A 15 -5.38 11.34 -0.80
C CYS A 15 -4.28 10.89 0.17
N GLY A 16 -3.11 10.41 -0.32
CA GLY A 16 -1.95 10.06 0.52
C GLY A 16 -1.65 8.58 0.63
N LYS A 17 -2.15 7.71 -0.26
CA LYS A 17 -1.89 6.26 -0.25
C LYS A 17 -0.39 5.93 -0.29
N THR A 18 0.31 6.49 -1.28
CA THR A 18 1.77 6.33 -1.46
C THR A 18 2.55 6.81 -0.24
N VAL A 19 2.19 7.98 0.32
CA VAL A 19 2.83 8.52 1.53
C VAL A 19 2.63 7.60 2.72
N MET A 20 1.42 7.05 2.90
CA MET A 20 1.11 6.09 3.96
C MET A 20 1.97 4.82 3.80
N GLY A 21 2.09 4.31 2.58
CA GLY A 21 2.94 3.14 2.29
C GLY A 21 4.41 3.40 2.58
N LEU A 22 4.96 4.52 2.12
CA LEU A 22 6.35 4.91 2.39
C LEU A 22 6.59 5.07 3.89
N GLN A 23 5.71 5.78 4.60
CA GLN A 23 5.82 5.95 6.05
C GLN A 23 5.77 4.61 6.80
N PHE A 24 4.98 3.65 6.33
CA PHE A 24 4.95 2.30 6.88
C PHE A 24 6.29 1.57 6.71
N ILE A 25 6.93 1.66 5.54
CA ILE A 25 8.23 1.03 5.26
C ILE A 25 9.35 1.73 6.04
N PHE A 26 9.53 3.05 5.87
CA PHE A 26 10.61 3.78 6.53
C PHE A 26 10.45 3.85 8.05
N GLY A 27 9.20 3.88 8.55
CA GLY A 27 8.92 3.75 9.97
C GLY A 27 9.28 2.37 10.51
N GLY A 28 9.06 1.31 9.71
CA GLY A 28 9.48 -0.05 10.02
C GLY A 28 10.99 -0.19 10.08
N ALA A 29 11.70 0.28 9.06
CA ALA A 29 13.15 0.24 9.00
C ALA A 29 13.79 0.87 10.26
N ARG A 30 13.31 2.05 10.68
CA ARG A 30 13.73 2.70 11.93
C ARG A 30 13.43 1.89 13.19
N ALA A 31 12.42 1.05 13.17
CA ALA A 31 12.05 0.15 14.28
C ALA A 31 12.76 -1.21 14.22
N GLY A 32 13.68 -1.42 13.27
CA GLY A 32 14.34 -2.71 13.06
C GLY A 32 13.49 -3.75 12.36
N GLU A 33 12.43 -3.33 11.65
CA GLU A 33 11.56 -4.16 10.83
C GLU A 33 11.77 -3.83 9.34
N PRO A 34 12.70 -4.50 8.65
CA PRO A 34 12.98 -4.22 7.25
C PRO A 34 11.74 -4.39 6.37
N GLY A 35 11.67 -3.59 5.31
CA GLY A 35 10.53 -3.64 4.40
C GLY A 35 10.87 -3.34 2.95
N VAL A 36 9.95 -3.72 2.08
CA VAL A 36 10.03 -3.51 0.63
C VAL A 36 8.84 -2.67 0.18
N PHE A 37 9.10 -1.58 -0.50
CA PHE A 37 8.11 -0.77 -1.19
C PHE A 37 8.18 -1.06 -2.69
N ALA A 38 7.17 -1.73 -3.24
CA ALA A 38 7.07 -2.03 -4.66
C ALA A 38 6.11 -1.04 -5.33
N SER A 39 6.65 -0.08 -6.07
CA SER A 39 5.91 0.90 -6.85
C SER A 39 5.75 0.43 -8.28
N LEU A 40 4.52 0.53 -8.79
CA LEU A 40 4.16 0.28 -10.17
C LEU A 40 3.62 1.54 -10.87
N GLN A 41 3.49 2.64 -10.14
CA GLN A 41 2.87 3.87 -10.62
C GLN A 41 3.90 5.01 -10.74
N GLU A 42 4.76 5.14 -9.74
CA GLU A 42 5.65 6.30 -9.64
C GLU A 42 6.96 6.10 -10.40
N ASN A 43 7.42 7.17 -11.03
CA ASN A 43 8.75 7.22 -11.61
C ASN A 43 9.81 7.19 -10.49
N PRO A 44 10.92 6.44 -10.63
CA PRO A 44 11.97 6.34 -9.60
C PRO A 44 12.47 7.70 -9.08
N VAL A 45 12.68 8.67 -9.98
CA VAL A 45 13.15 10.02 -9.62
C VAL A 45 12.11 10.79 -8.79
N GLN A 46 10.83 10.63 -9.11
CA GLN A 46 9.75 11.26 -8.34
C GLN A 46 9.62 10.64 -6.95
N LEU A 47 9.73 9.31 -6.88
CA LEU A 47 9.66 8.59 -5.62
C LEU A 47 10.84 8.94 -4.70
N GLU A 48 12.06 9.01 -5.25
CA GLU A 48 13.25 9.44 -4.51
C GLU A 48 13.10 10.87 -3.97
N ARG A 49 12.60 11.81 -4.79
CA ARG A 49 12.29 13.18 -4.35
C ARG A 49 11.26 13.20 -3.22
N MET A 50 10.23 12.34 -3.31
CA MET A 50 9.20 12.23 -2.26
C MET A 50 9.82 11.72 -0.96
N ILE A 51 10.65 10.68 -1.02
CA ILE A 51 11.36 10.11 0.13
C ILE A 51 12.22 11.18 0.81
N HIS A 52 13.04 11.90 0.03
CA HIS A 52 13.85 13.00 0.55
C HIS A 52 12.99 14.14 1.13
N GLY A 53 11.87 14.48 0.47
CA GLY A 53 10.96 15.54 0.92
C GLY A 53 10.35 15.29 2.30
N PHE A 54 10.22 14.01 2.69
CA PHE A 54 9.78 13.60 4.02
C PHE A 54 10.94 13.36 5.01
N GLY A 55 12.18 13.67 4.61
CA GLY A 55 13.36 13.46 5.45
C GLY A 55 13.71 11.99 5.69
N TRP A 56 13.24 11.09 4.84
CA TRP A 56 13.63 9.68 4.85
C TRP A 56 14.89 9.50 4.00
N ASN A 57 15.69 8.47 4.35
CA ASN A 57 16.92 8.15 3.60
C ASN A 57 16.59 7.06 2.56
N PRO A 58 16.68 7.34 1.23
CA PRO A 58 16.44 6.33 0.21
C PRO A 58 17.45 5.17 0.23
N ASP A 59 18.64 5.40 0.79
CA ASP A 59 19.70 4.39 0.95
C ASP A 59 19.61 3.64 2.29
N ASP A 60 18.49 3.75 3.02
CA ASP A 60 18.30 3.00 4.27
C ASP A 60 18.28 1.49 3.98
N PRO A 61 19.23 0.71 4.53
CA PRO A 61 19.31 -0.72 4.24
C PRO A 61 18.09 -1.52 4.73
N GLY A 62 17.31 -0.95 5.64
CA GLY A 62 16.04 -1.52 6.09
C GLY A 62 14.83 -1.17 5.23
N ALA A 63 14.98 -0.34 4.18
CA ALA A 63 13.89 0.12 3.33
C ALA A 63 14.25 -0.02 1.84
N VAL A 64 13.93 -1.14 1.23
CA VAL A 64 14.18 -1.39 -0.19
C VAL A 64 13.03 -0.86 -1.03
N VAL A 65 13.35 -0.11 -2.09
CA VAL A 65 12.36 0.44 -3.03
C VAL A 65 12.56 -0.20 -4.40
N LEU A 66 11.51 -0.87 -4.88
CA LEU A 66 11.41 -1.40 -6.23
C LEU A 66 10.49 -0.49 -7.05
N CYS A 67 10.95 -0.05 -8.21
CA CYS A 67 10.15 0.75 -9.15
C CYS A 67 10.09 0.03 -10.50
N ASP A 68 8.89 -0.25 -10.95
CA ASP A 68 8.63 -0.92 -12.21
C ASP A 68 7.48 -0.24 -12.95
N SER A 69 7.53 -0.29 -14.28
CA SER A 69 6.43 0.13 -15.12
C SER A 69 5.49 -1.04 -15.39
N PRO A 70 4.17 -0.90 -15.20
CA PRO A 70 3.21 -1.98 -15.44
C PRO A 70 3.18 -2.46 -16.90
N ASN A 71 3.66 -1.64 -17.83
CA ASN A 71 3.73 -1.99 -19.25
C ASN A 71 4.97 -2.83 -19.61
N ASP A 72 5.98 -2.84 -18.74
CA ASP A 72 7.28 -3.46 -19.01
C ASP A 72 7.51 -4.72 -18.17
N ILE A 73 6.59 -5.07 -17.27
CA ILE A 73 6.73 -6.23 -16.42
C ILE A 73 6.00 -7.46 -16.96
N TYR A 74 6.65 -8.61 -16.80
CA TYR A 74 5.99 -9.91 -16.82
C TYR A 74 5.62 -10.27 -15.38
N VAL A 75 4.32 -10.41 -15.08
CA VAL A 75 3.79 -10.55 -13.71
C VAL A 75 4.47 -11.68 -12.93
N ASP A 76 4.71 -12.83 -13.58
CA ASP A 76 5.36 -13.98 -12.91
C ASP A 76 6.82 -13.65 -12.54
N GLN A 77 7.58 -13.01 -13.44
CA GLN A 77 8.97 -12.61 -13.17
C GLN A 77 9.03 -11.55 -12.07
N TRP A 78 8.12 -10.58 -12.13
CA TRP A 78 8.00 -9.54 -11.11
C TRP A 78 7.71 -10.16 -9.74
N PHE A 79 6.81 -11.15 -9.69
CA PHE A 79 6.47 -11.86 -8.46
C PHE A 79 7.66 -12.56 -7.82
N TYR A 80 8.39 -13.36 -8.61
CA TYR A 80 9.57 -14.06 -8.09
C TYR A 80 10.64 -13.07 -7.62
N ARG A 81 10.88 -12.00 -8.37
CA ARG A 81 11.81 -10.95 -7.95
C ARG A 81 11.37 -10.27 -6.64
N LEU A 82 10.08 -10.01 -6.47
CA LEU A 82 9.55 -9.48 -5.21
C LEU A 82 9.78 -10.46 -4.07
N LEU A 83 9.49 -11.75 -4.26
CA LEU A 83 9.72 -12.77 -3.23
C LEU A 83 11.20 -12.89 -2.86
N ASP A 84 12.09 -12.97 -3.85
CA ASP A 84 13.55 -13.03 -3.64
C ASP A 84 14.04 -11.80 -2.87
N THR A 85 13.50 -10.62 -3.19
CA THR A 85 13.84 -9.39 -2.47
C THR A 85 13.36 -9.45 -1.02
N LEU A 86 12.11 -9.87 -0.78
CA LEU A 86 11.57 -10.00 0.57
C LEU A 86 12.41 -10.97 1.43
N GLU A 87 12.84 -12.08 0.84
CA GLU A 87 13.70 -13.06 1.52
C GLU A 87 15.10 -12.50 1.80
N SER A 88 15.73 -11.86 0.80
CA SER A 88 17.11 -11.36 0.90
C SER A 88 17.29 -10.30 1.99
N VAL A 89 16.28 -9.45 2.20
CA VAL A 89 16.31 -8.40 3.23
C VAL A 89 15.66 -8.83 4.54
N HIS A 90 15.19 -10.09 4.64
CA HIS A 90 14.44 -10.59 5.78
C HIS A 90 13.24 -9.69 6.13
N ALA A 91 12.49 -9.31 5.10
CA ALA A 91 11.41 -8.34 5.21
C ALA A 91 10.38 -8.70 6.28
N ARG A 92 9.93 -7.70 7.02
CA ARG A 92 8.80 -7.76 7.95
C ARG A 92 7.61 -6.96 7.44
N ARG A 93 7.86 -6.08 6.46
CA ARG A 93 6.84 -5.21 5.86
C ARG A 93 6.94 -5.22 4.35
N VAL A 94 5.81 -5.15 3.67
CA VAL A 94 5.75 -4.96 2.22
C VAL A 94 4.63 -4.00 1.86
N VAL A 95 4.87 -3.17 0.86
CA VAL A 95 3.85 -2.31 0.24
C VAL A 95 3.83 -2.58 -1.25
N ILE A 96 2.63 -2.68 -1.83
CA ILE A 96 2.40 -2.73 -3.28
C ILE A 96 1.54 -1.52 -3.67
N ASP A 97 2.12 -0.62 -4.44
CA ASP A 97 1.50 0.63 -4.87
C ASP A 97 1.55 0.75 -6.41
N SER A 98 0.49 0.43 -7.17
CA SER A 98 -0.83 0.03 -6.70
C SER A 98 -1.30 -1.28 -7.35
N LEU A 99 -2.34 -1.89 -6.77
CA LEU A 99 -3.00 -3.06 -7.36
C LEU A 99 -3.68 -2.73 -8.69
N GLY A 100 -4.12 -1.48 -8.90
CA GLY A 100 -4.69 -1.04 -10.16
C GLY A 100 -3.70 -1.17 -11.31
N ASP A 101 -2.46 -0.75 -11.08
CA ASP A 101 -1.37 -0.81 -12.05
C ASP A 101 -0.92 -2.26 -12.28
N LEU A 102 -0.84 -3.07 -11.23
CA LEU A 102 -0.57 -4.50 -11.37
C LEU A 102 -1.63 -5.21 -12.21
N ALA A 103 -2.89 -4.78 -12.11
CA ALA A 103 -3.97 -5.33 -12.91
C ALA A 103 -3.86 -4.98 -14.41
N VAL A 104 -3.18 -3.89 -14.78
CA VAL A 104 -2.85 -3.57 -16.17
C VAL A 104 -1.90 -4.62 -16.75
N ALA A 105 -0.89 -5.05 -15.96
CA ALA A 105 0.05 -6.09 -16.35
C ALA A 105 -0.56 -7.51 -16.34
N CYS A 106 -1.70 -7.71 -15.64
CA CYS A 106 -2.41 -8.98 -15.53
C CYS A 106 -3.89 -8.81 -15.92
N PRO A 107 -4.24 -8.79 -17.23
CA PRO A 107 -5.60 -8.49 -17.69
C PRO A 107 -6.64 -9.56 -17.34
N ASP A 108 -6.23 -10.81 -17.10
CA ASP A 108 -7.12 -11.89 -16.67
C ASP A 108 -7.47 -11.73 -15.19
N ASP A 109 -8.74 -11.40 -14.90
CA ASP A 109 -9.21 -11.13 -13.54
C ASP A 109 -9.10 -12.35 -12.61
N LYS A 110 -9.22 -13.57 -13.14
CA LYS A 110 -9.07 -14.79 -12.34
C LYS A 110 -7.61 -14.96 -11.94
N ARG A 111 -6.69 -14.87 -12.91
CA ARG A 111 -5.25 -14.97 -12.68
C ARG A 111 -4.76 -13.86 -11.74
N PHE A 112 -5.25 -12.64 -11.91
CA PHE A 112 -4.94 -11.53 -11.02
C PHE A 112 -5.33 -11.83 -9.56
N ARG A 113 -6.56 -12.34 -9.32
CA ARG A 113 -7.00 -12.71 -7.97
C ARG A 113 -6.19 -13.85 -7.38
N GLU A 114 -5.88 -14.90 -8.16
CA GLU A 114 -5.04 -16.01 -7.73
C GLU A 114 -3.64 -15.54 -7.36
N PHE A 115 -3.09 -14.61 -8.12
CA PHE A 115 -1.81 -13.99 -7.88
C PHE A 115 -1.80 -13.20 -6.55
N ILE A 116 -2.75 -12.29 -6.34
CA ILE A 116 -2.85 -11.51 -5.09
C ILE A 116 -3.08 -12.44 -3.90
N TYR A 117 -3.95 -13.44 -4.04
CA TYR A 117 -4.17 -14.44 -2.99
C TYR A 117 -2.87 -15.17 -2.61
N SER A 118 -2.10 -15.62 -3.59
CA SER A 118 -0.83 -16.32 -3.37
C SER A 118 0.19 -15.44 -2.65
N LEU A 119 0.30 -14.18 -3.07
CA LEU A 119 1.20 -13.21 -2.46
C LEU A 119 0.84 -12.91 -1.00
N LEU A 120 -0.43 -12.60 -0.73
CA LEU A 120 -0.88 -12.30 0.63
C LEU A 120 -0.77 -13.51 1.56
N ASN A 121 -1.03 -14.73 1.04
CA ASN A 121 -0.79 -15.96 1.80
C ASN A 121 0.69 -16.21 2.11
N TYR A 122 1.58 -15.94 1.15
CA TYR A 122 3.02 -16.00 1.39
C TYR A 122 3.40 -15.03 2.52
N CYS A 123 3.01 -13.77 2.41
CA CYS A 123 3.28 -12.74 3.43
C CYS A 123 2.75 -13.17 4.81
N SER A 124 1.53 -13.67 4.87
CA SER A 124 0.93 -14.13 6.12
C SER A 124 1.73 -15.27 6.78
N ARG A 125 2.13 -16.28 6.00
CA ARG A 125 2.93 -17.42 6.49
C ARG A 125 4.34 -17.01 6.92
N ALA A 126 4.93 -16.04 6.22
CA ALA A 126 6.25 -15.50 6.53
C ALA A 126 6.23 -14.47 7.67
N GLY A 127 5.06 -14.10 8.19
CA GLY A 127 4.90 -13.06 9.21
C GLY A 127 5.19 -11.65 8.69
N ILE A 128 5.06 -11.43 7.37
CA ILE A 128 5.27 -10.15 6.70
C ILE A 128 3.95 -9.39 6.67
N SER A 129 3.89 -8.22 7.29
CA SER A 129 2.73 -7.32 7.22
C SER A 129 2.67 -6.63 5.86
N ALA A 130 1.55 -6.78 5.16
CA ALA A 130 1.37 -6.26 3.81
C ALA A 130 0.41 -5.07 3.80
N ILE A 131 0.78 -4.00 3.09
CA ILE A 131 -0.15 -2.96 2.64
C ILE A 131 -0.25 -3.06 1.12
N VAL A 132 -1.47 -3.08 0.61
CA VAL A 132 -1.76 -2.98 -0.81
C VAL A 132 -2.64 -1.77 -1.05
N THR A 133 -2.29 -0.93 -2.01
CA THR A 133 -3.08 0.26 -2.32
C THR A 133 -3.96 0.03 -3.53
N PHE A 134 -5.10 0.70 -3.54
CA PHE A 134 -6.03 0.67 -4.66
C PHE A 134 -6.61 2.07 -4.89
N GLU A 135 -6.56 2.54 -6.13
CA GLU A 135 -7.15 3.81 -6.49
C GLU A 135 -8.64 3.68 -6.74
N SER A 136 -9.45 4.47 -6.03
CA SER A 136 -10.87 4.60 -6.30
C SER A 136 -11.10 5.83 -7.19
N PRO A 137 -11.86 5.71 -8.29
CA PRO A 137 -12.17 6.84 -9.15
C PRO A 137 -13.11 7.86 -8.49
N GLU A 138 -13.79 7.50 -7.41
CA GLU A 138 -14.75 8.36 -6.73
C GLU A 138 -14.05 9.27 -5.72
N LEU A 139 -14.02 10.57 -6.02
CA LEU A 139 -13.50 11.61 -5.10
C LEU A 139 -14.39 11.78 -3.86
N TYR A 140 -15.70 11.55 -4.01
CA TYR A 140 -16.72 11.71 -2.97
C TYR A 140 -17.75 10.61 -3.10
N GLY A 141 -18.10 9.92 -2.01
CA GLY A 141 -19.21 8.97 -1.99
C GLY A 141 -18.85 7.53 -1.64
N HIS A 142 -19.79 6.64 -1.88
CA HIS A 142 -19.65 5.21 -1.54
C HIS A 142 -18.78 4.48 -2.57
N THR A 143 -17.55 4.24 -2.23
CA THR A 143 -16.64 3.42 -3.04
C THR A 143 -17.19 2.01 -3.18
N ARG A 144 -17.36 1.51 -4.39
CA ARG A 144 -17.63 0.10 -4.64
C ARG A 144 -16.39 -0.73 -4.33
N LEU A 145 -16.29 -1.18 -3.09
CA LEU A 145 -15.15 -1.94 -2.54
C LEU A 145 -14.92 -3.29 -3.24
N SER A 146 -15.80 -3.71 -4.14
CA SER A 146 -15.86 -5.09 -4.63
C SER A 146 -15.52 -5.27 -6.11
N GLU A 147 -15.14 -4.24 -6.85
CA GLU A 147 -15.01 -4.36 -8.31
C GLU A 147 -14.05 -5.49 -8.76
N ARG A 148 -13.09 -5.90 -7.94
CA ARG A 148 -12.21 -7.06 -8.23
C ARG A 148 -12.10 -8.07 -7.10
N GLY A 149 -12.98 -8.01 -6.08
CA GLY A 149 -13.00 -9.00 -4.98
C GLY A 149 -11.79 -8.96 -4.03
N VAL A 150 -10.91 -7.95 -4.11
CA VAL A 150 -9.67 -7.90 -3.32
C VAL A 150 -9.94 -7.61 -1.84
N SER A 151 -11.03 -6.91 -1.51
CA SER A 151 -11.42 -6.63 -0.13
C SER A 151 -11.70 -7.89 0.70
N HIS A 152 -12.02 -9.02 0.07
CA HIS A 152 -12.21 -10.30 0.76
C HIS A 152 -10.87 -10.94 1.16
N LEU A 153 -9.79 -10.63 0.43
CA LEU A 153 -8.46 -11.19 0.66
C LEU A 153 -7.69 -10.46 1.76
N SER A 154 -8.09 -9.22 2.10
CA SER A 154 -7.44 -8.42 3.13
C SER A 154 -8.06 -8.63 4.51
N ASP A 155 -7.23 -8.54 5.56
CA ASP A 155 -7.67 -8.58 6.96
C ASP A 155 -8.22 -7.23 7.39
N ASN A 156 -7.58 -6.16 6.94
CA ASN A 156 -7.96 -4.80 7.25
C ASN A 156 -8.29 -4.03 5.96
N VAL A 157 -9.21 -3.09 6.05
CA VAL A 157 -9.54 -2.15 4.97
C VAL A 157 -9.56 -0.74 5.54
N ILE A 158 -8.73 0.12 4.96
CA ILE A 158 -8.64 1.54 5.28
C ILE A 158 -9.13 2.34 4.08
N LEU A 159 -10.08 3.22 4.30
CA LEU A 159 -10.54 4.19 3.32
C LEU A 159 -9.89 5.54 3.60
N LEU A 160 -9.19 6.08 2.61
CA LEU A 160 -8.75 7.47 2.57
C LEU A 160 -9.70 8.25 1.67
N GLN A 161 -10.13 9.42 2.12
CA GLN A 161 -11.08 10.24 1.38
C GLN A 161 -10.84 11.72 1.60
N PHE A 162 -11.41 12.55 0.72
CA PHE A 162 -11.49 13.98 0.95
C PHE A 162 -12.84 14.34 1.57
N LEU A 163 -12.81 15.19 2.59
CA LEU A 163 -14.01 15.79 3.17
C LEU A 163 -14.06 17.26 2.81
N ARG A 164 -15.24 17.74 2.41
CA ARG A 164 -15.53 19.16 2.24
C ARG A 164 -16.08 19.73 3.54
N GLY A 165 -15.36 20.68 4.11
CA GLY A 165 -15.83 21.50 5.23
C GLY A 165 -15.86 22.97 4.84
N GLY A 166 -16.99 23.46 4.34
CA GLY A 166 -17.07 24.83 3.82
C GLY A 166 -16.21 25.04 2.58
N SER A 167 -15.20 25.93 2.67
CA SER A 167 -14.23 26.20 1.59
C SER A 167 -12.97 25.31 1.66
N GLU A 168 -12.82 24.50 2.69
CA GLU A 168 -11.63 23.68 2.90
C GLU A 168 -11.84 22.23 2.45
N LEU A 169 -10.79 21.66 1.87
CA LEU A 169 -10.69 20.25 1.52
C LEU A 169 -9.72 19.60 2.49
N THR A 170 -10.24 18.72 3.35
CA THR A 170 -9.44 17.98 4.33
C THR A 170 -9.33 16.52 3.97
N ARG A 171 -8.24 15.87 4.38
CA ARG A 171 -8.06 14.43 4.23
C ARG A 171 -8.59 13.71 5.45
N ALA A 172 -9.22 12.57 5.22
CA ALA A 172 -9.75 11.75 6.29
C ALA A 172 -9.49 10.25 6.06
N LEU A 173 -9.41 9.52 7.15
CA LEU A 173 -9.18 8.10 7.21
C LEU A 173 -10.33 7.44 7.96
N THR A 174 -10.84 6.34 7.43
CA THR A 174 -11.84 5.48 8.10
C THR A 174 -11.38 4.03 8.03
N ILE A 175 -11.41 3.32 9.15
CA ILE A 175 -11.20 1.87 9.17
C ILE A 175 -12.55 1.21 8.89
N LEU A 176 -12.66 0.57 7.72
CA LEU A 176 -13.90 -0.10 7.31
C LEU A 176 -13.98 -1.54 7.79
N LYS A 177 -12.81 -2.17 8.04
CA LYS A 177 -12.70 -3.56 8.44
C LYS A 177 -11.39 -3.75 9.20
N ALA A 178 -11.46 -4.48 10.31
CA ALA A 178 -10.29 -5.00 11.01
C ALA A 178 -10.62 -6.38 11.56
N ARG A 179 -10.02 -7.43 10.99
CA ARG A 179 -10.24 -8.81 11.45
C ARG A 179 -9.52 -9.05 12.77
N GLY A 180 -10.22 -9.68 13.72
CA GLY A 180 -9.64 -10.14 14.98
C GLY A 180 -9.37 -9.03 16.00
N SER A 181 -9.81 -7.81 15.74
CA SER A 181 -9.73 -6.70 16.71
C SER A 181 -10.97 -5.84 16.67
N ASP A 182 -11.31 -5.27 17.82
CA ASP A 182 -12.20 -4.11 17.85
C ASP A 182 -11.47 -2.91 17.22
N HIS A 183 -12.19 -2.06 16.51
CA HIS A 183 -11.63 -0.89 15.85
C HIS A 183 -12.55 0.31 15.94
N ASP A 184 -11.95 1.48 15.86
CA ASP A 184 -12.66 2.76 15.86
C ASP A 184 -13.41 2.94 14.53
N HIS A 185 -14.72 3.12 14.61
CA HIS A 185 -15.59 3.35 13.44
C HIS A 185 -15.67 4.82 13.03
N PHE A 186 -14.96 5.72 13.75
CA PHE A 186 -14.98 7.14 13.42
C PHE A 186 -14.07 7.48 12.24
N THR A 187 -14.52 8.41 11.44
CA THR A 187 -13.68 9.04 10.43
C THR A 187 -12.75 10.05 11.10
N ARG A 188 -11.44 9.88 10.94
CA ARG A 188 -10.40 10.74 11.51
C ARG A 188 -9.81 11.62 10.43
N GLN A 189 -9.74 12.93 10.68
CA GLN A 189 -8.99 13.83 9.82
C GLN A 189 -7.49 13.65 10.05
N PHE A 190 -6.71 13.83 8.99
CA PHE A 190 -5.25 13.80 9.05
C PHE A 190 -4.65 14.83 8.09
N GLN A 191 -3.38 15.14 8.30
CA GLN A 191 -2.60 16.02 7.45
C GLN A 191 -1.35 15.32 6.95
N ILE A 192 -0.91 15.70 5.75
CA ILE A 192 0.39 15.31 5.22
C ILE A 192 1.32 16.49 5.47
N THR A 193 2.31 16.27 6.32
CA THR A 193 3.32 17.26 6.71
C THR A 193 4.69 16.81 6.25
N PRO A 194 5.75 17.63 6.36
CA PRO A 194 7.12 17.17 6.09
C PRO A 194 7.57 15.99 6.95
N ALA A 195 6.89 15.71 8.07
CA ALA A 195 7.15 14.54 8.91
C ALA A 195 6.34 13.29 8.50
N GLY A 196 5.55 13.38 7.45
CA GLY A 196 4.62 12.34 6.97
C GLY A 196 3.16 12.62 7.35
N ILE A 197 2.38 11.56 7.49
CA ILE A 197 0.98 11.61 7.93
C ILE A 197 0.93 11.77 9.45
N VAL A 198 0.18 12.78 9.88
CA VAL A 198 -0.09 13.10 11.30
C VAL A 198 -1.57 13.34 11.54
#